data_460f498cc5ffd7f7bbb53c7f1218607a
#
_entry.id   460f498cc5ffd7f7bbb53c7f1218607a
#
_cell.length_a   1.000
_cell.length_b   1.000
_cell.length_c   1.000
_cell.angle_alpha   90.00
_cell.angle_beta   90.00
_cell.angle_gamma   90.00
#
_symmetry.space_group_name_H-M   'P 1'
#
loop_
_entity.id
_entity.type
_entity.pdbx_description
1 polymer ?
#
loop_
_entity_poly.entity_id
_entity_poly.type
_entity_poly.pdbx_seq_one_letter_code
_entity_poly.pdbx_strand_id
1 'polypeptide(L)'
;MRTSLSKIPRVLVIGLSLVVCGLAPPETVLEQITFDEEGSPRTISGRVVVKAVDGGLLVQERDGRLWTVPSEVLQERVTTKTPFRSETSKEMGKRLAAELDRSVAPGFHVTHTRHYTIVSSADPRFARWTGQLFERLRTAFLAFWKGRGVKLADPEFPLVAVVLKDREQFSKFVRIGA
;
A
#
# COMPACT_ATOMS: atom_id res chain seq x y z
N MET A 1 -28.67 75.35 -23.65
CA MET A 1 -29.26 74.01 -23.34
C MET A 1 -28.22 73.21 -22.54
N ARG A 2 -28.48 72.99 -21.27
CA ARG A 2 -27.58 72.26 -20.34
C ARG A 2 -28.00 70.81 -20.32
N THR A 3 -27.12 69.89 -20.70
CA THR A 3 -27.33 68.45 -20.56
C THR A 3 -26.62 67.96 -19.28
N SER A 4 -27.42 67.40 -18.42
CA SER A 4 -27.07 66.87 -17.09
C SER A 4 -26.27 65.55 -17.25
N LEU A 5 -25.08 65.46 -16.61
CA LEU A 5 -24.36 64.19 -16.44
C LEU A 5 -25.01 63.40 -15.32
N SER A 6 -25.55 62.24 -15.62
CA SER A 6 -26.06 61.29 -14.65
C SER A 6 -24.89 60.57 -13.94
N LYS A 7 -24.93 60.58 -12.61
CA LYS A 7 -24.00 59.90 -11.69
C LYS A 7 -24.24 58.38 -11.75
N ILE A 8 -23.23 57.60 -12.14
CA ILE A 8 -23.21 56.15 -12.08
C ILE A 8 -22.82 55.74 -10.64
N PRO A 9 -23.62 54.93 -9.92
CA PRO A 9 -23.23 54.46 -8.58
C PRO A 9 -22.11 53.42 -8.69
N ARG A 10 -21.03 53.64 -7.90
CA ARG A 10 -19.96 52.66 -7.73
C ARG A 10 -20.52 51.44 -6.93
N VAL A 11 -20.71 50.34 -7.61
CA VAL A 11 -21.01 49.06 -6.96
C VAL A 11 -19.74 48.53 -6.32
N LEU A 12 -19.73 48.52 -5.01
CA LEU A 12 -18.66 47.92 -4.20
C LEU A 12 -18.84 46.39 -4.23
N VAL A 13 -18.07 45.69 -5.06
CA VAL A 13 -18.02 44.23 -5.06
C VAL A 13 -17.16 43.76 -3.90
N ILE A 14 -17.81 43.40 -2.78
CA ILE A 14 -17.12 42.71 -1.67
C ILE A 14 -16.86 41.27 -2.13
N GLY A 15 -15.62 41.00 -2.53
CA GLY A 15 -15.15 39.66 -2.82
C GLY A 15 -15.09 38.83 -1.54
N LEU A 16 -16.06 37.96 -1.34
CA LEU A 16 -16.06 36.95 -0.28
C LEU A 16 -15.02 35.86 -0.67
N SER A 17 -13.77 36.00 -0.20
CA SER A 17 -12.75 34.95 -0.30
C SER A 17 -13.17 33.80 0.59
N LEU A 18 -13.75 32.76 -0.01
CA LEU A 18 -13.92 31.47 0.62
C LEU A 18 -12.52 30.84 0.82
N VAL A 19 -11.98 30.98 2.04
CA VAL A 19 -10.83 30.19 2.48
C VAL A 19 -11.33 28.74 2.64
N VAL A 20 -11.17 27.96 1.59
CA VAL A 20 -11.31 26.50 1.69
C VAL A 20 -10.14 26.01 2.54
N CYS A 21 -10.36 25.92 3.84
CA CYS A 21 -9.47 25.21 4.74
C CYS A 21 -9.50 23.76 4.28
N GLY A 22 -8.50 23.34 3.46
CA GLY A 22 -8.30 21.96 3.10
C GLY A 22 -8.04 21.18 4.37
N LEU A 23 -9.07 20.48 4.89
CA LEU A 23 -8.90 19.45 5.89
C LEU A 23 -8.00 18.40 5.27
N ALA A 24 -6.73 18.36 5.70
CA ALA A 24 -5.88 17.22 5.43
C ALA A 24 -6.65 15.96 5.91
N PRO A 25 -6.67 14.87 5.13
CA PRO A 25 -7.29 13.64 5.60
C PRO A 25 -6.67 13.28 6.96
N PRO A 26 -7.47 12.79 7.91
CA PRO A 26 -6.97 12.44 9.24
C PRO A 26 -5.78 11.50 9.08
N GLU A 27 -4.63 11.85 9.70
CA GLU A 27 -3.46 10.98 9.70
C GLU A 27 -3.89 9.63 10.27
N THR A 28 -3.83 8.61 9.43
CA THR A 28 -4.16 7.26 9.84
C THR A 28 -3.06 6.77 10.77
N VAL A 29 -3.41 6.45 12.01
CA VAL A 29 -2.46 5.95 13.01
C VAL A 29 -2.29 4.44 12.90
N LEU A 30 -1.15 3.97 13.40
CA LEU A 30 -0.88 2.55 13.54
C LEU A 30 -1.68 2.00 14.73
N GLU A 31 -2.34 0.88 14.54
CA GLU A 31 -3.05 0.16 15.57
C GLU A 31 -2.48 -1.24 15.74
N GLN A 32 -2.48 -1.74 16.98
CA GLN A 32 -2.17 -3.14 17.29
C GLN A 32 -3.48 -3.87 17.50
N ILE A 33 -3.68 -4.96 16.78
CA ILE A 33 -4.88 -5.78 16.81
C ILE A 33 -4.48 -7.20 17.20
N THR A 34 -5.01 -7.67 18.32
CA THR A 34 -4.84 -9.07 18.77
C THR A 34 -6.14 -9.82 18.55
N PHE A 35 -6.06 -10.96 17.91
CA PHE A 35 -7.20 -11.82 17.62
C PHE A 35 -6.83 -13.30 17.72
N ASP A 36 -7.82 -14.16 17.88
CA ASP A 36 -7.62 -15.61 17.85
C ASP A 36 -7.48 -16.08 16.40
N GLU A 37 -6.37 -16.72 16.08
CA GLU A 37 -6.13 -17.41 14.82
C GLU A 37 -5.99 -18.91 15.09
N GLU A 38 -7.03 -19.67 14.81
CA GLU A 38 -7.06 -21.13 15.00
C GLU A 38 -6.69 -21.60 16.43
N GLY A 39 -7.19 -20.90 17.46
CA GLY A 39 -6.94 -21.23 18.86
C GLY A 39 -5.64 -20.65 19.43
N SER A 40 -4.97 -19.78 18.72
CA SER A 40 -3.76 -19.09 19.18
C SER A 40 -3.86 -17.59 19.02
N PRO A 41 -3.45 -16.78 20.01
CA PRO A 41 -3.48 -15.34 19.90
C PRO A 41 -2.44 -14.85 18.87
N ARG A 42 -2.90 -14.06 17.91
CA ARG A 42 -2.06 -13.38 16.92
C ARG A 42 -2.18 -11.87 17.07
N THR A 43 -1.05 -11.17 17.09
CA THR A 43 -1.02 -9.71 17.08
C THR A 43 -0.44 -9.20 15.76
N ILE A 44 -1.18 -8.32 15.11
CA ILE A 44 -0.76 -7.61 13.91
C ILE A 44 -0.71 -6.11 14.17
N SER A 45 0.10 -5.39 13.38
CA SER A 45 0.21 -3.93 13.45
C SER A 45 -0.11 -3.32 12.09
N GLY A 46 -1.17 -2.53 12.03
CA GLY A 46 -1.66 -1.98 10.78
C GLY A 46 -2.55 -0.76 10.97
N ARG A 47 -3.17 -0.31 9.90
CA ARG A 47 -4.27 0.66 9.96
C ARG A 47 -5.60 -0.05 9.74
N VAL A 48 -6.63 0.38 10.45
CA VAL A 48 -8.00 -0.08 10.19
C VAL A 48 -8.52 0.64 8.96
N VAL A 49 -8.75 -0.11 7.87
CA VAL A 49 -9.26 0.41 6.60
C VAL A 49 -10.78 0.45 6.60
N VAL A 50 -11.40 -0.59 7.18
CA VAL A 50 -12.87 -0.69 7.31
C VAL A 50 -13.20 -1.22 8.69
N LYS A 51 -14.22 -0.61 9.32
CA LYS A 51 -14.90 -1.16 10.49
C LYS A 51 -16.31 -1.57 10.05
N ALA A 52 -16.59 -2.86 10.12
CA ALA A 52 -17.89 -3.41 9.75
C ALA A 52 -18.95 -3.09 10.82
N VAL A 53 -20.22 -3.19 10.44
CA VAL A 53 -21.37 -2.89 11.33
C VAL A 53 -21.43 -3.86 12.51
N ASP A 54 -21.04 -5.11 12.30
CA ASP A 54 -20.94 -6.17 13.32
C ASP A 54 -19.74 -6.04 14.26
N GLY A 55 -18.88 -5.04 14.02
CA GLY A 55 -17.67 -4.79 14.79
C GLY A 55 -16.40 -5.44 14.22
N GLY A 56 -16.51 -6.23 13.16
CA GLY A 56 -15.36 -6.78 12.45
C GLY A 56 -14.47 -5.70 11.82
N LEU A 57 -13.21 -6.03 11.59
CA LEU A 57 -12.20 -5.09 11.10
C LEU A 57 -11.53 -5.61 9.82
N LEU A 58 -11.30 -4.72 8.86
CA LEU A 58 -10.33 -4.92 7.79
C LEU A 58 -9.08 -4.11 8.14
N VAL A 59 -8.00 -4.80 8.42
CA VAL A 59 -6.72 -4.20 8.86
C VAL A 59 -5.70 -4.35 7.75
N GLN A 60 -5.00 -3.26 7.44
CA GLN A 60 -3.92 -3.25 6.47
C GLN A 60 -2.58 -3.06 7.17
N GLU A 61 -1.70 -4.03 7.05
CA GLU A 61 -0.34 -3.94 7.56
C GLU A 61 0.54 -2.99 6.73
N ARG A 62 1.71 -2.65 7.25
CA ARG A 62 2.67 -1.74 6.60
C ARG A 62 3.25 -2.28 5.28
N ASP A 63 3.15 -3.57 5.05
CA ASP A 63 3.54 -4.23 3.80
C ASP A 63 2.42 -4.31 2.75
N GLY A 64 1.21 -3.83 3.11
CA GLY A 64 0.02 -3.86 2.27
C GLY A 64 -0.84 -5.11 2.43
N ARG A 65 -0.44 -6.08 3.26
CA ARG A 65 -1.23 -7.26 3.59
C ARG A 65 -2.54 -6.85 4.24
N LEU A 66 -3.64 -7.48 3.84
CA LEU A 66 -4.98 -7.24 4.38
C LEU A 66 -5.41 -8.42 5.25
N TRP A 67 -5.89 -8.08 6.45
CA TRP A 67 -6.43 -9.03 7.41
C TRP A 67 -7.91 -8.73 7.64
N THR A 68 -8.75 -9.73 7.46
CA THR A 68 -10.14 -9.68 7.91
C THR A 68 -10.20 -10.29 9.29
N VAL A 69 -10.55 -9.47 10.28
CA VAL A 69 -10.67 -9.87 11.69
C VAL A 69 -12.15 -9.79 12.08
N PRO A 70 -12.88 -10.92 12.11
CA PRO A 70 -14.24 -10.95 12.61
C PRO A 70 -14.34 -10.49 14.07
N SER A 71 -15.48 -9.93 14.45
CA SER A 71 -15.70 -9.43 15.82
C SER A 71 -15.58 -10.51 16.89
N GLU A 72 -15.96 -11.74 16.56
CA GLU A 72 -15.99 -12.89 17.48
C GLU A 72 -14.59 -13.34 17.90
N VAL A 73 -13.58 -13.14 17.06
CA VAL A 73 -12.19 -13.53 17.34
C VAL A 73 -11.32 -12.35 17.78
N LEU A 74 -11.84 -11.13 17.73
CA LEU A 74 -11.13 -9.93 18.17
C LEU A 74 -10.98 -9.92 19.69
N GLN A 75 -9.74 -9.94 20.18
CA GLN A 75 -9.42 -9.95 21.62
C GLN A 75 -9.06 -8.56 22.13
N GLU A 76 -8.20 -7.84 21.40
CA GLU A 76 -7.70 -6.54 21.84
C GLU A 76 -7.44 -5.61 20.65
N ARG A 77 -7.66 -4.31 20.87
CA ARG A 77 -7.36 -3.24 19.92
C ARG A 77 -6.72 -2.07 20.65
N VAL A 78 -5.48 -1.76 20.31
CA VAL A 78 -4.72 -0.66 20.90
C VAL A 78 -4.36 0.36 19.82
N THR A 79 -4.86 1.57 19.95
CA THR A 79 -4.50 2.68 19.06
C THR A 79 -3.19 3.31 19.53
N THR A 80 -2.20 3.39 18.65
CA THR A 80 -0.92 4.04 18.96
C THR A 80 -0.95 5.51 18.55
N LYS A 81 0.07 6.27 18.98
CA LYS A 81 0.28 7.65 18.52
C LYS A 81 1.17 7.72 17.26
N THR A 82 1.61 6.57 16.76
CA THR A 82 2.53 6.49 15.62
C THR A 82 1.73 6.59 14.31
N PRO A 83 2.07 7.53 13.41
CA PRO A 83 1.46 7.59 12.09
C PRO A 83 1.69 6.30 11.31
N PHE A 84 0.68 5.85 10.57
CA PHE A 84 0.83 4.73 9.66
C PHE A 84 1.74 5.14 8.49
N ARG A 85 2.75 4.33 8.23
CA ARG A 85 3.61 4.46 7.04
C ARG A 85 3.82 3.08 6.42
N SER A 86 3.66 2.98 5.11
CA SER A 86 4.02 1.77 4.37
C SER A 86 5.51 1.44 4.53
N GLU A 87 5.86 0.16 4.47
CA GLU A 87 7.25 -0.25 4.37
C GLU A 87 7.89 0.31 3.10
N THR A 88 9.14 0.69 3.18
CA THR A 88 9.91 1.03 1.99
C THR A 88 10.28 -0.23 1.22
N SER A 89 10.57 -0.11 -0.08
CA SER A 89 11.05 -1.22 -0.92
C SER A 89 12.26 -1.94 -0.31
N LYS A 90 13.15 -1.19 0.36
CA LYS A 90 14.36 -1.74 1.00
C LYS A 90 14.03 -2.54 2.26
N GLU A 91 13.15 -2.02 3.12
CA GLU A 91 12.70 -2.71 4.35
C GLU A 91 11.97 -3.99 3.99
N MET A 92 11.00 -3.91 3.08
CA MET A 92 10.22 -5.06 2.62
C MET A 92 11.10 -6.13 1.96
N GLY A 93 12.00 -5.75 1.07
CA GLY A 93 12.92 -6.68 0.42
C GLY A 93 13.78 -7.44 1.43
N LYS A 94 14.37 -6.72 2.40
CA LYS A 94 15.20 -7.31 3.46
C LYS A 94 14.40 -8.28 4.35
N ARG A 95 13.19 -7.87 4.77
CA ARG A 95 12.33 -8.69 5.63
C ARG A 95 11.90 -9.96 4.90
N LEU A 96 11.40 -9.84 3.66
CA LEU A 96 10.96 -10.99 2.86
C LEU A 96 12.10 -11.95 2.54
N ALA A 97 13.29 -11.47 2.20
CA ALA A 97 14.44 -12.35 1.97
C ALA A 97 14.77 -13.15 3.24
N ALA A 98 14.82 -12.51 4.41
CA ALA A 98 15.09 -13.19 5.67
C ALA A 98 13.97 -14.17 6.09
N GLU A 99 12.71 -13.86 5.76
CA GLU A 99 11.57 -14.74 5.99
C GLU A 99 11.65 -16.00 5.10
N LEU A 100 11.91 -15.79 3.80
CA LEU A 100 12.01 -16.87 2.81
C LEU A 100 13.25 -17.75 3.04
N ASP A 101 14.36 -17.16 3.49
CA ASP A 101 15.56 -17.94 3.88
C ASP A 101 15.26 -18.95 4.99
N ARG A 102 14.40 -18.59 5.93
CA ARG A 102 14.03 -19.47 7.05
C ARG A 102 12.94 -20.48 6.70
N SER A 103 11.98 -20.06 5.86
CA SER A 103 10.74 -20.84 5.64
C SER A 103 10.78 -21.69 4.37
N VAL A 104 11.50 -21.25 3.33
CA VAL A 104 11.56 -21.94 2.03
C VAL A 104 12.92 -22.61 1.81
N ALA A 105 13.98 -21.83 1.74
CA ALA A 105 15.36 -22.30 1.56
C ALA A 105 16.33 -21.14 1.71
N PRO A 106 17.57 -21.35 2.15
CA PRO A 106 18.59 -20.29 2.22
C PRO A 106 19.02 -19.82 0.82
N GLY A 107 19.51 -18.58 0.74
CA GLY A 107 20.15 -18.00 -0.44
C GLY A 107 19.27 -17.01 -1.21
N PHE A 108 18.23 -16.47 -0.59
CA PHE A 108 17.46 -15.37 -1.19
C PHE A 108 18.27 -14.07 -1.20
N HIS A 109 18.25 -13.40 -2.32
CA HIS A 109 18.84 -12.08 -2.52
C HIS A 109 17.81 -11.10 -3.05
N VAL A 110 18.07 -9.80 -2.85
CA VAL A 110 17.18 -8.72 -3.25
C VAL A 110 17.78 -7.93 -4.40
N THR A 111 16.99 -7.73 -5.45
CA THR A 111 17.33 -6.85 -6.57
C THR A 111 16.23 -5.78 -6.69
N HIS A 112 16.62 -4.51 -6.70
CA HIS A 112 15.70 -3.41 -6.92
C HIS A 112 15.76 -2.91 -8.36
N THR A 113 14.60 -2.65 -8.93
CA THR A 113 14.43 -1.85 -10.14
C THR A 113 13.82 -0.49 -9.76
N ARG A 114 13.39 0.29 -10.73
CA ARG A 114 12.74 1.58 -10.46
C ARG A 114 11.44 1.42 -9.65
N HIS A 115 10.62 0.39 -9.95
CA HIS A 115 9.30 0.21 -9.36
C HIS A 115 9.12 -1.13 -8.64
N TYR A 116 10.02 -2.09 -8.85
CA TYR A 116 9.88 -3.44 -8.29
C TYR A 116 11.02 -3.80 -7.36
N THR A 117 10.68 -4.58 -6.34
CA THR A 117 11.62 -5.30 -5.48
C THR A 117 11.51 -6.79 -5.82
N ILE A 118 12.59 -7.35 -6.36
CA ILE A 118 12.67 -8.76 -6.73
C ILE A 118 13.40 -9.49 -5.61
N VAL A 119 12.72 -10.38 -4.92
CA VAL A 119 13.31 -11.28 -3.89
C VAL A 119 13.48 -12.65 -4.52
N SER A 120 14.70 -13.13 -4.68
CA SER A 120 14.98 -14.29 -5.53
C SER A 120 16.00 -15.24 -4.92
N SER A 121 15.75 -16.54 -5.08
CA SER A 121 16.71 -17.63 -4.88
C SER A 121 17.32 -18.13 -6.20
N ALA A 122 16.86 -17.64 -7.34
CA ALA A 122 17.38 -17.96 -8.67
C ALA A 122 18.66 -17.17 -8.97
N ASP A 123 19.29 -17.49 -10.12
CA ASP A 123 20.50 -16.77 -10.56
C ASP A 123 20.28 -15.25 -10.60
N PRO A 124 21.24 -14.43 -10.11
CA PRO A 124 21.10 -12.97 -10.09
C PRO A 124 20.90 -12.32 -11.46
N ARG A 125 21.37 -12.93 -12.55
CA ARG A 125 21.11 -12.44 -13.92
C ARG A 125 19.64 -12.64 -14.29
N PHE A 126 19.08 -13.81 -13.92
CA PHE A 126 17.66 -14.08 -14.11
C PHE A 126 16.77 -13.15 -13.30
N ALA A 127 17.11 -12.90 -12.04
CA ALA A 127 16.39 -11.92 -11.20
C ALA A 127 16.39 -10.51 -11.81
N ARG A 128 17.54 -10.04 -12.32
CA ARG A 128 17.62 -8.75 -13.01
C ARG A 128 16.81 -8.72 -14.30
N TRP A 129 16.88 -9.78 -15.10
CA TRP A 129 16.07 -9.90 -16.32
C TRP A 129 14.57 -9.86 -16.02
N THR A 130 14.13 -10.60 -15.00
CA THR A 130 12.74 -10.59 -14.52
C THR A 130 12.30 -9.18 -14.11
N GLY A 131 13.14 -8.48 -13.36
CA GLY A 131 12.85 -7.09 -12.96
C GLY A 131 12.67 -6.16 -14.17
N GLN A 132 13.53 -6.28 -15.19
CA GLN A 132 13.41 -5.52 -16.44
C GLN A 132 12.15 -5.88 -17.23
N LEU A 133 11.75 -7.17 -17.20
CA LEU A 133 10.50 -7.61 -17.81
C LEU A 133 9.30 -6.94 -17.14
N PHE A 134 9.23 -6.94 -15.82
CA PHE A 134 8.14 -6.30 -15.08
C PHE A 134 8.08 -4.79 -15.31
N GLU A 135 9.22 -4.11 -15.41
CA GLU A 135 9.24 -2.68 -15.78
C GLU A 135 8.62 -2.42 -17.16
N ARG A 136 8.92 -3.26 -18.14
CA ARG A 136 8.31 -3.17 -19.48
C ARG A 136 6.81 -3.47 -19.44
N LEU A 137 6.39 -4.50 -18.71
CA LEU A 137 4.98 -4.84 -18.53
C LEU A 137 4.21 -3.70 -17.86
N ARG A 138 4.78 -3.10 -16.80
CA ARG A 138 4.18 -1.93 -16.14
C ARG A 138 4.01 -0.76 -17.11
N THR A 139 5.03 -0.47 -17.89
CA THR A 139 4.97 0.61 -18.88
C THR A 139 3.86 0.36 -19.92
N ALA A 140 3.77 -0.84 -20.44
CA ALA A 140 2.73 -1.23 -21.40
C ALA A 140 1.33 -1.19 -20.76
N PHE A 141 1.18 -1.67 -19.54
CA PHE A 141 -0.06 -1.63 -18.77
C PHE A 141 -0.57 -0.21 -18.54
N LEU A 142 0.31 0.68 -18.09
CA LEU A 142 -0.06 2.08 -17.87
C LEU A 142 -0.40 2.80 -19.19
N ALA A 143 0.33 2.53 -20.26
CA ALA A 143 0.05 3.08 -21.58
C ALA A 143 -1.32 2.62 -22.11
N PHE A 144 -1.65 1.34 -21.93
CA PHE A 144 -2.95 0.75 -22.30
C PHE A 144 -4.13 1.46 -21.61
N TRP A 145 -4.05 1.70 -20.30
CA TRP A 145 -5.10 2.36 -19.56
C TRP A 145 -5.18 3.85 -19.83
N LYS A 146 -4.01 4.50 -19.97
CA LYS A 146 -3.94 5.91 -20.40
C LYS A 146 -4.63 6.12 -21.76
N GLY A 147 -4.40 5.22 -22.73
CA GLY A 147 -5.05 5.28 -24.04
C GLY A 147 -6.59 5.12 -23.99
N ARG A 148 -7.13 4.64 -22.87
CA ARG A 148 -8.58 4.53 -22.60
C ARG A 148 -9.12 5.64 -21.70
N GLY A 149 -8.34 6.68 -21.45
CA GLY A 149 -8.74 7.80 -20.60
C GLY A 149 -8.69 7.51 -19.10
N VAL A 150 -8.18 6.34 -18.67
CA VAL A 150 -8.06 5.98 -17.26
C VAL A 150 -6.68 6.37 -16.74
N LYS A 151 -6.66 7.24 -15.73
CA LYS A 151 -5.43 7.60 -15.01
C LYS A 151 -5.31 6.72 -13.77
N LEU A 152 -4.31 5.86 -13.76
CA LEU A 152 -3.97 5.04 -12.60
C LEU A 152 -3.03 5.80 -11.67
N ALA A 153 -3.28 5.72 -10.37
CA ALA A 153 -2.38 6.24 -9.35
C ALA A 153 -1.19 5.29 -9.14
N ASP A 154 -0.07 5.83 -8.69
CA ASP A 154 1.04 4.99 -8.22
C ASP A 154 0.62 4.21 -6.96
N PRO A 155 1.07 2.95 -6.80
CA PRO A 155 0.74 2.15 -5.63
C PRO A 155 1.35 2.74 -4.36
N GLU A 156 0.61 2.70 -3.27
CA GLU A 156 1.08 3.13 -1.94
C GLU A 156 2.18 2.19 -1.39
N PHE A 157 2.08 0.91 -1.74
CA PHE A 157 3.00 -0.13 -1.26
C PHE A 157 3.99 -0.53 -2.35
N PRO A 158 5.21 -0.98 -1.97
CA PRO A 158 6.18 -1.48 -2.92
C PRO A 158 5.63 -2.65 -3.74
N LEU A 159 5.91 -2.65 -5.04
CA LEU A 159 5.63 -3.79 -5.90
C LEU A 159 6.72 -4.85 -5.71
N VAL A 160 6.33 -6.02 -5.21
CA VAL A 160 7.25 -7.12 -4.92
C VAL A 160 6.98 -8.30 -5.84
N ALA A 161 8.06 -8.96 -6.28
CA ALA A 161 8.00 -10.25 -6.96
C ALA A 161 8.96 -11.23 -6.28
N VAL A 162 8.44 -12.41 -5.94
CA VAL A 162 9.25 -13.52 -5.44
C VAL A 162 9.56 -14.45 -6.61
N VAL A 163 10.86 -14.69 -6.85
CA VAL A 163 11.35 -15.52 -7.95
C VAL A 163 12.11 -16.71 -7.40
N LEU A 164 11.51 -17.87 -7.51
CA LEU A 164 12.05 -19.12 -6.98
C LEU A 164 12.84 -19.87 -8.05
N LYS A 165 13.91 -20.53 -7.66
CA LYS A 165 14.82 -21.20 -8.61
C LYS A 165 14.23 -22.48 -9.21
N ASP A 166 13.33 -23.16 -8.46
CA ASP A 166 12.79 -24.47 -8.87
C ASP A 166 11.37 -24.72 -8.32
N ARG A 167 10.79 -25.85 -8.78
CA ARG A 167 9.44 -26.28 -8.41
C ARG A 167 9.34 -26.71 -6.94
N GLU A 168 10.41 -27.23 -6.36
CA GLU A 168 10.40 -27.65 -4.95
C GLU A 168 10.22 -26.47 -4.02
N GLN A 169 10.98 -25.40 -4.25
CA GLN A 169 10.85 -24.15 -3.51
C GLN A 169 9.47 -23.52 -3.72
N PHE A 170 8.95 -23.56 -4.96
CA PHE A 170 7.59 -23.08 -5.23
C PHE A 170 6.55 -23.87 -4.43
N SER A 171 6.66 -25.19 -4.37
CA SER A 171 5.74 -26.03 -3.61
C SER A 171 5.81 -25.79 -2.10
N LYS A 172 7.00 -25.47 -1.56
CA LYS A 172 7.18 -25.06 -0.16
C LYS A 172 6.55 -23.70 0.09
N PHE A 173 6.83 -22.74 -0.78
CA PHE A 173 6.30 -21.37 -0.67
C PHE A 173 4.77 -21.34 -0.65
N VAL A 174 4.11 -22.08 -1.55
CA VAL A 174 2.64 -22.15 -1.60
C VAL A 174 2.06 -22.75 -0.32
N ARG A 175 2.70 -23.77 0.26
CA ARG A 175 2.23 -24.40 1.51
C ARG A 175 2.35 -23.52 2.75
N ILE A 176 3.23 -22.53 2.73
CA ILE A 176 3.40 -21.56 3.85
C ILE A 176 2.35 -20.46 3.77
N GLY A 177 1.89 -20.13 2.56
CA GLY A 177 0.90 -19.08 2.34
C GLY A 177 -0.55 -19.57 2.24
N ALA A 178 -0.78 -20.88 2.35
CA ALA A 178 -2.10 -21.50 2.40
C ALA A 178 -2.53 -21.77 3.82
#